data_c22a9dbb34001b6bf3c72c515c77a813
#
_entry.id   c22a9dbb34001b6bf3c72c515c77a813
#
_cell.length_a   1.000
_cell.length_b   1.000
_cell.length_c   1.000
_cell.angle_alpha   90.00
_cell.angle_beta   90.00
_cell.angle_gamma   90.00
#
_symmetry.space_group_name_H-M   'P 1'
#
loop_
_entity.id
_entity.type
_entity.pdbx_description
1 polymer ?
#
loop_
_entity_poly.entity_id
_entity_poly.type
_entity_poly.pdbx_seq_one_letter_code
_entity_poly.pdbx_strand_id
1 'polypeptide(L)'
;MENEVIITYETLYDLLRNEKNKSELQQLSANFLKDLINYLNKKQEILESQEKKKSIFTSTEVQKTRKQIESIQKIIKELYERRESKIIQSCLISSRTNIESEETSRLLPEEQEFHKILTKNLNHYRENILYRLSAGQLPNIDIPESKPKD
;
A
#
# COMPACT_ATOMS: atom_id res chain seq x y z
N MET A 1 2.06 27.49 -4.59
CA MET A 1 3.34 26.82 -4.97
C MET A 1 3.31 25.42 -4.41
N GLU A 2 3.10 24.47 -5.28
CA GLU A 2 3.28 23.09 -4.88
C GLU A 2 4.78 22.87 -4.71
N ASN A 3 5.20 22.58 -3.47
CA ASN A 3 6.55 22.13 -3.22
C ASN A 3 6.69 20.73 -3.85
N GLU A 4 7.30 20.67 -5.01
CA GLU A 4 7.70 19.40 -5.61
C GLU A 4 8.72 18.75 -4.66
N VAL A 5 8.27 17.77 -3.91
CA VAL A 5 9.16 16.94 -3.09
C VAL A 5 9.86 15.97 -4.04
N ILE A 6 11.12 16.23 -4.32
CA ILE A 6 11.94 15.32 -5.13
C ILE A 6 12.20 14.06 -4.30
N ILE A 7 11.74 12.91 -4.79
CA ILE A 7 12.01 11.62 -4.15
C ILE A 7 13.46 11.23 -4.42
N THR A 8 14.19 10.96 -3.34
CA THR A 8 15.51 10.34 -3.34
C THR A 8 15.43 9.03 -2.55
N TYR A 9 16.46 8.21 -2.62
CA TYR A 9 16.54 7.01 -1.79
C TYR A 9 16.40 7.34 -0.30
N GLU A 10 17.07 8.39 0.14
CA GLU A 10 17.05 8.83 1.55
C GLU A 10 15.65 9.28 1.98
N THR A 11 14.97 10.11 1.15
CA THR A 11 13.62 10.57 1.48
C THR A 11 12.63 9.43 1.50
N LEU A 12 12.76 8.48 0.59
CA LEU A 12 11.91 7.29 0.55
C LEU A 12 12.13 6.40 1.77
N TYR A 13 13.39 6.21 2.17
CA TYR A 13 13.74 5.48 3.38
C TYR A 13 13.17 6.15 4.64
N ASP A 14 13.24 7.48 4.70
CA ASP A 14 12.67 8.25 5.81
C ASP A 14 11.16 8.11 5.88
N LEU A 15 10.46 8.09 4.73
CA LEU A 15 9.03 7.84 4.69
C LEU A 15 8.69 6.45 5.26
N LEU A 16 9.46 5.43 4.90
CA LEU A 16 9.27 4.10 5.45
C LEU A 16 9.50 4.08 6.96
N ARG A 17 10.58 4.69 7.41
CA ARG A 17 10.93 4.75 8.84
C ARG A 17 9.81 5.43 9.65
N ASN A 18 9.29 6.54 9.16
CA ASN A 18 8.18 7.24 9.78
C ASN A 18 6.93 6.37 9.86
N GLU A 19 6.64 5.63 8.79
CA GLU A 19 5.49 4.72 8.79
C GLU A 19 5.64 3.59 9.80
N LYS A 20 6.86 3.08 9.98
CA LYS A 20 7.15 2.04 10.98
C LYS A 20 7.05 2.54 12.41
N ASN A 21 7.57 3.72 12.66
CA ASN A 21 7.77 4.24 14.02
C ASN A 21 6.53 4.90 14.61
N LYS A 22 5.58 5.30 13.78
CA LYS A 22 4.33 5.92 14.21
C LYS A 22 3.19 4.93 14.07
N SER A 23 2.30 4.89 15.07
CA SER A 23 1.08 4.10 15.00
C SER A 23 0.06 4.69 14.04
N GLU A 24 0.10 6.01 13.86
CA GLU A 24 -0.81 6.73 12.97
C GLU A 24 -0.38 6.59 11.52
N LEU A 25 -1.36 6.68 10.62
CA LEU A 25 -1.10 6.70 9.19
C LEU A 25 -0.40 8.02 8.81
N GLN A 26 0.72 7.91 8.11
CA GLN A 26 1.46 9.06 7.64
C GLN A 26 0.74 9.72 6.47
N GLN A 27 0.71 11.05 6.45
CA GLN A 27 0.22 11.78 5.29
C GLN A 27 1.29 11.84 4.21
N LEU A 28 0.95 11.35 3.02
CA LEU A 28 1.80 11.44 1.83
C LEU A 28 1.31 12.57 0.93
N SER A 29 2.21 13.11 0.10
CA SER A 29 1.82 14.14 -0.86
C SER A 29 0.83 13.59 -1.89
N ALA A 30 -0.03 14.44 -2.45
CA ALA A 30 -1.01 14.05 -3.45
C ALA A 30 -0.38 13.41 -4.69
N ASN A 31 0.86 13.79 -5.02
CA ASN A 31 1.60 13.30 -6.18
C ASN A 31 2.59 12.19 -5.85
N PHE A 32 2.53 11.63 -4.64
CA PHE A 32 3.53 10.67 -4.17
C PHE A 32 3.71 9.48 -5.11
N LEU A 33 2.63 8.88 -5.58
CA LEU A 33 2.72 7.70 -6.46
C LEU A 33 3.35 8.04 -7.81
N LYS A 34 3.00 9.18 -8.38
CA LYS A 34 3.61 9.65 -9.64
C LYS A 34 5.09 9.93 -9.47
N ASP A 35 5.46 10.60 -8.39
CA ASP A 35 6.84 10.93 -8.09
C ASP A 35 7.68 9.67 -7.85
N LEU A 36 7.10 8.69 -7.17
CA LEU A 36 7.73 7.40 -6.92
C LEU A 36 7.99 6.64 -8.24
N ILE A 37 7.00 6.59 -9.12
CA ILE A 37 7.15 5.93 -10.44
C ILE A 37 8.20 6.65 -11.28
N ASN A 38 8.20 7.97 -11.29
CA ASN A 38 9.20 8.75 -12.02
C ASN A 38 10.61 8.48 -11.49
N TYR A 39 10.77 8.40 -10.19
CA TYR A 39 12.05 8.08 -9.56
C TYR A 39 12.54 6.68 -9.95
N LEU A 40 11.67 5.67 -9.85
CA LEU A 40 12.00 4.29 -10.22
C LEU A 40 12.33 4.18 -11.71
N ASN A 41 11.55 4.82 -12.58
CA ASN A 41 11.78 4.80 -14.02
C ASN A 41 13.11 5.45 -14.41
N LYS A 42 13.51 6.54 -13.76
CA LYS A 42 14.82 7.15 -13.97
C LYS A 42 15.95 6.21 -13.61
N LYS A 43 15.82 5.44 -12.52
CA LYS A 43 16.82 4.44 -12.15
C LYS A 43 16.90 3.32 -13.18
N GLN A 44 15.79 2.89 -13.74
CA GLN A 44 15.75 1.87 -14.78
C GLN A 44 16.36 2.37 -16.10
N GLU A 45 16.12 3.63 -16.47
CA GLU A 45 16.77 4.26 -17.62
C GLU A 45 18.28 4.32 -17.46
N ILE A 46 18.76 4.67 -16.27
CA ILE A 46 20.20 4.66 -15.96
C ILE A 46 20.75 3.25 -16.13
N LEU A 47 20.07 2.23 -15.62
CA LEU A 47 20.48 0.83 -15.75
C LEU A 47 20.58 0.40 -17.22
N GLU A 48 19.56 0.70 -18.02
CA GLU A 48 19.55 0.40 -19.46
C GLU A 48 20.70 1.09 -20.18
N SER A 49 20.97 2.35 -19.87
CA SER A 49 22.08 3.11 -20.44
C SER A 49 23.44 2.48 -20.07
N GLN A 50 23.59 2.04 -18.83
CA GLN A 50 24.81 1.37 -18.36
C GLN A 50 25.01 0.01 -19.02
N GLU A 51 23.94 -0.76 -19.21
CA GLU A 51 23.99 -2.08 -19.86
C GLU A 51 24.41 -2.01 -21.32
N LYS A 52 24.11 -0.91 -22.01
CA LYS A 52 24.52 -0.68 -23.41
C LYS A 52 26.01 -0.38 -23.55
N LYS A 53 26.68 0.09 -22.48
CA LYS A 53 28.11 0.38 -22.47
C LYS A 53 28.89 -0.86 -22.06
N LYS A 54 29.47 -1.55 -23.03
CA LYS A 54 30.26 -2.78 -22.79
C LYS A 54 31.68 -2.45 -22.35
N SER A 55 31.89 -2.13 -21.04
CA SER A 55 33.23 -1.99 -20.48
C SER A 55 33.29 -2.63 -19.09
N ILE A 56 34.52 -2.94 -18.63
CA ILE A 56 34.76 -3.52 -17.29
C ILE A 56 34.26 -2.59 -16.19
N PHE A 57 34.40 -1.28 -16.38
CA PHE A 57 33.96 -0.27 -15.41
C PHE A 57 32.44 -0.19 -15.30
N THR A 58 31.71 -0.40 -16.40
CA THR A 58 30.24 -0.38 -16.39
C THR A 58 29.65 -1.61 -15.74
N SER A 59 30.35 -2.75 -15.69
CA SER A 59 29.87 -3.95 -15.00
C SER A 59 29.64 -3.72 -13.51
N THR A 60 30.55 -3.02 -12.83
CA THR A 60 30.40 -2.67 -11.41
C THR A 60 29.27 -1.68 -11.20
N GLU A 61 29.15 -0.69 -12.08
CA GLU A 61 28.06 0.30 -12.02
C GLU A 61 26.69 -0.33 -12.25
N VAL A 62 26.57 -1.25 -13.20
CA VAL A 62 25.36 -2.00 -13.48
C VAL A 62 24.90 -2.75 -12.23
N GLN A 63 25.80 -3.46 -11.59
CA GLN A 63 25.47 -4.21 -10.37
C GLN A 63 25.01 -3.30 -9.22
N LYS A 64 25.69 -2.17 -9.06
CA LYS A 64 25.35 -1.17 -8.04
C LYS A 64 23.95 -0.61 -8.29
N THR A 65 23.64 -0.27 -9.54
CA THR A 65 22.31 0.27 -9.91
C THR A 65 21.22 -0.78 -9.72
N ARG A 66 21.46 -2.03 -10.08
CA ARG A 66 20.50 -3.13 -9.83
C ARG A 66 20.21 -3.30 -8.35
N LYS A 67 21.23 -3.26 -7.50
CA LYS A 67 21.04 -3.36 -6.05
C LYS A 67 20.25 -2.16 -5.50
N GLN A 68 20.47 -0.98 -6.03
CA GLN A 68 19.68 0.20 -5.66
C GLN A 68 18.21 0.02 -6.03
N ILE A 69 17.93 -0.47 -7.23
CA ILE A 69 16.55 -0.73 -7.69
C ILE A 69 15.89 -1.78 -6.80
N GLU A 70 16.58 -2.88 -6.49
CA GLU A 70 16.07 -3.91 -5.58
C GLU A 70 15.77 -3.35 -4.19
N SER A 71 16.64 -2.49 -3.67
CA SER A 71 16.44 -1.84 -2.37
C SER A 71 15.23 -0.91 -2.39
N ILE A 72 15.05 -0.16 -3.47
CA ILE A 72 13.88 0.71 -3.66
C ILE A 72 12.60 -0.14 -3.69
N GLN A 73 12.61 -1.25 -4.44
CA GLN A 73 11.45 -2.14 -4.52
C GLN A 73 11.09 -2.76 -3.16
N LYS A 74 12.08 -3.10 -2.36
CA LYS A 74 11.86 -3.58 -0.99
C LYS A 74 11.24 -2.51 -0.10
N ILE A 75 11.69 -1.27 -0.21
CA ILE A 75 11.12 -0.15 0.53
C ILE A 75 9.67 0.09 0.12
N ILE A 76 9.38 0.06 -1.17
CA ILE A 76 8.02 0.21 -1.70
C ILE A 76 7.09 -0.87 -1.13
N LYS A 77 7.54 -2.12 -1.16
CA LYS A 77 6.77 -3.25 -0.63
C LYS A 77 6.50 -3.08 0.87
N GLU A 78 7.52 -2.76 1.64
CA GLU A 78 7.39 -2.62 3.09
C GLU A 78 6.52 -1.42 3.47
N LEU A 79 6.67 -0.30 2.77
CA LEU A 79 5.82 0.87 2.98
C LEU A 79 4.36 0.55 2.69
N TYR A 80 4.09 -0.14 1.58
CA TYR A 80 2.75 -0.59 1.23
C TYR A 80 2.16 -1.49 2.33
N GLU A 81 2.90 -2.51 2.75
CA GLU A 81 2.42 -3.46 3.76
C GLU A 81 2.17 -2.79 5.12
N ARG A 82 3.00 -1.83 5.51
CA ARG A 82 2.80 -1.06 6.75
C ARG A 82 1.54 -0.21 6.68
N ARG A 83 1.32 0.48 5.57
CA ARG A 83 0.11 1.27 5.36
C ARG A 83 -1.13 0.39 5.25
N GLU A 84 -1.03 -0.71 4.52
CA GLU A 84 -2.11 -1.69 4.38
C GLU A 84 -2.59 -2.18 5.75
N SER A 85 -1.68 -2.56 6.64
CA SER A 85 -2.02 -3.01 7.99
C SER A 85 -2.77 -1.93 8.78
N LYS A 86 -2.35 -0.67 8.69
CA LYS A 86 -3.01 0.46 9.34
C LYS A 86 -4.41 0.71 8.77
N ILE A 87 -4.56 0.61 7.45
CA ILE A 87 -5.83 0.78 6.76
C ILE A 87 -6.81 -0.32 7.18
N ILE A 88 -6.37 -1.57 7.19
CA ILE A 88 -7.19 -2.70 7.63
C ILE A 88 -7.64 -2.51 9.08
N GLN A 89 -6.74 -2.11 9.96
CA GLN A 89 -7.07 -1.84 11.36
C GLN A 89 -8.10 -0.71 11.48
N SER A 90 -7.96 0.35 10.71
CA SER A 90 -8.91 1.45 10.65
C SER A 90 -10.30 0.98 10.19
N CYS A 91 -10.36 0.11 9.18
CA CYS A 91 -11.60 -0.48 8.70
C CYS A 91 -12.29 -1.34 9.76
N LEU A 92 -11.52 -2.14 10.51
CA LEU A 92 -12.03 -2.96 11.59
C LEU A 92 -12.65 -2.10 12.69
N ILE A 93 -11.97 -1.03 13.11
CA ILE A 93 -12.46 -0.11 14.12
C ILE A 93 -13.74 0.59 13.64
N SER A 94 -13.72 1.11 12.41
CA SER A 94 -14.89 1.78 11.82
C SER A 94 -16.10 0.84 11.73
N SER A 95 -15.88 -0.41 11.33
CA SER A 95 -16.94 -1.40 11.21
C SER A 95 -17.53 -1.79 12.58
N ARG A 96 -16.68 -1.92 13.60
CA ARG A 96 -17.10 -2.32 14.95
C ARG A 96 -17.80 -1.20 15.72
N THR A 97 -17.37 0.05 15.52
CA THR A 97 -17.83 1.20 16.29
C THR A 97 -18.82 2.10 15.55
N ASN A 98 -18.94 1.93 14.23
CA ASN A 98 -19.68 2.85 13.32
C ASN A 98 -19.17 4.30 13.38
N ILE A 99 -17.92 4.49 13.79
CA ILE A 99 -17.28 5.81 13.84
C ILE A 99 -16.24 5.87 12.74
N GLU A 100 -16.30 6.90 11.87
CA GLU A 100 -15.25 7.15 10.89
C GLU A 100 -13.96 7.56 11.61
N SER A 101 -12.85 6.94 11.20
CA SER A 101 -11.54 7.29 11.70
C SER A 101 -11.07 8.62 11.11
N GLU A 102 -10.44 9.47 11.92
CA GLU A 102 -9.79 10.70 11.46
C GLU A 102 -8.66 10.42 10.47
N GLU A 103 -8.13 9.20 10.46
CA GLU A 103 -7.05 8.78 9.56
C GLU A 103 -7.48 8.73 8.08
N THR A 104 -8.79 8.68 7.79
CA THR A 104 -9.28 8.64 6.40
C THR A 104 -8.86 9.86 5.58
N SER A 105 -8.63 11.00 6.23
CA SER A 105 -8.14 12.21 5.55
C SER A 105 -6.69 12.09 5.07
N ARG A 106 -5.92 11.14 5.60
CA ARG A 106 -4.51 10.91 5.26
C ARG A 106 -4.31 9.84 4.20
N LEU A 107 -5.40 9.25 3.72
CA LEU A 107 -5.37 8.21 2.70
C LEU A 107 -5.18 8.81 1.31
N LEU A 108 -4.37 8.14 0.49
CA LEU A 108 -4.31 8.42 -0.94
C LEU A 108 -5.66 8.02 -1.58
N PRO A 109 -6.02 8.59 -2.75
CA PRO A 109 -7.28 8.25 -3.40
C PRO A 109 -7.50 6.74 -3.60
N GLU A 110 -6.46 6.01 -3.99
CA GLU A 110 -6.50 4.56 -4.16
C GLU A 110 -6.72 3.84 -2.83
N GLU A 111 -6.13 4.36 -1.75
CA GLU A 111 -6.30 3.83 -0.41
C GLU A 111 -7.68 4.15 0.16
N GLN A 112 -8.26 5.28 -0.18
CA GLN A 112 -9.64 5.63 0.16
C GLN A 112 -10.62 4.64 -0.44
N GLU A 113 -10.43 4.27 -1.69
CA GLU A 113 -11.26 3.28 -2.36
C GLU A 113 -11.14 1.90 -1.69
N PHE A 114 -9.92 1.49 -1.38
CA PHE A 114 -9.67 0.25 -0.64
C PHE A 114 -10.35 0.25 0.74
N HIS A 115 -10.21 1.33 1.50
CA HIS A 115 -10.85 1.49 2.81
C HIS A 115 -12.37 1.38 2.71
N LYS A 116 -12.96 2.08 1.75
CA LYS A 116 -14.41 2.09 1.51
C LYS A 116 -14.95 0.69 1.20
N ILE A 117 -14.32 -0.01 0.27
CA ILE A 117 -14.75 -1.36 -0.15
C ILE A 117 -14.57 -2.35 0.98
N LEU A 118 -13.44 -2.32 1.68
CA LEU A 118 -13.18 -3.24 2.78
C LEU A 118 -14.16 -3.02 3.94
N THR A 119 -14.40 -1.77 4.32
CA THR A 119 -15.38 -1.44 5.37
C THR A 119 -16.78 -1.90 4.98
N LYS A 120 -17.18 -1.69 3.74
CA LYS A 120 -18.47 -2.15 3.22
C LYS A 120 -18.60 -3.67 3.32
N ASN A 121 -17.57 -4.40 2.93
CA ASN A 121 -17.57 -5.86 3.01
C ASN A 121 -17.62 -6.35 4.45
N LEU A 122 -16.84 -5.76 5.34
CA LEU A 122 -16.87 -6.08 6.77
C LEU A 122 -18.27 -5.86 7.36
N ASN A 123 -18.91 -4.74 7.04
CA ASN A 123 -20.25 -4.43 7.50
C ASN A 123 -21.30 -5.42 6.95
N HIS A 124 -21.16 -5.80 5.69
CA HIS A 124 -22.06 -6.77 5.06
C HIS A 124 -22.04 -8.12 5.81
N TYR A 125 -20.86 -8.65 6.09
CA TYR A 125 -20.74 -9.91 6.81
C TYR A 125 -21.14 -9.78 8.28
N ARG A 126 -20.86 -8.66 8.91
CA ARG A 126 -21.29 -8.38 10.28
C ARG A 126 -22.81 -8.38 10.40
N GLU A 127 -23.52 -7.73 9.48
CA GLU A 127 -24.98 -7.68 9.46
C GLU A 127 -25.58 -9.06 9.16
N ASN A 128 -25.03 -9.78 8.19
CA ASN A 128 -25.62 -11.02 7.70
C ASN A 128 -25.16 -12.27 8.46
N ILE A 129 -24.13 -12.17 9.28
CA ILE A 129 -23.68 -13.25 10.15
C ILE A 129 -23.91 -12.89 11.62
N LEU A 130 -23.18 -11.90 12.13
CA LEU A 130 -23.17 -11.59 13.57
C LEU A 130 -24.52 -11.14 14.09
N TYR A 131 -25.14 -10.15 13.44
CA TYR A 131 -26.42 -9.60 13.91
C TYR A 131 -27.55 -10.61 13.76
N ARG A 132 -27.53 -11.41 12.71
CA ARG A 132 -28.50 -12.49 12.53
C ARG A 132 -28.38 -13.56 13.62
N LEU A 133 -27.17 -14.02 13.89
CA LEU A 133 -26.90 -14.99 14.97
C LEU A 133 -27.35 -14.43 16.32
N SER A 134 -27.09 -13.16 16.59
CA SER A 134 -27.49 -12.50 17.84
C SER A 134 -29.03 -12.40 17.96
N ALA A 135 -29.73 -12.36 16.85
CA ALA A 135 -31.21 -12.36 16.80
C ALA A 135 -31.81 -13.78 16.75
N GLY A 136 -30.98 -14.82 16.90
CA GLY A 136 -31.45 -16.21 16.81
C GLY A 136 -31.78 -16.69 15.41
N GLN A 137 -31.19 -16.07 14.38
CA GLN A 137 -31.40 -16.38 12.98
C GLN A 137 -30.13 -16.94 12.34
N LEU A 138 -30.32 -17.80 11.33
CA LEU A 138 -29.19 -18.31 10.56
C LEU A 138 -28.58 -17.20 9.70
N PRO A 139 -27.26 -17.27 9.42
CA PRO A 139 -26.62 -16.32 8.51
C PRO A 139 -27.30 -16.28 7.14
N ASN A 140 -27.26 -15.11 6.50
CA ASN A 140 -27.81 -14.91 5.16
C ASN A 140 -26.68 -14.52 4.20
N ILE A 141 -25.89 -15.52 3.81
CA ILE A 141 -24.74 -15.35 2.90
C ILE A 141 -24.92 -16.32 1.73
N ASP A 142 -24.73 -15.81 0.52
CA ASP A 142 -24.68 -16.64 -0.68
C ASP A 142 -23.36 -17.39 -0.72
N ILE A 143 -23.43 -18.70 -0.47
CA ILE A 143 -22.26 -19.57 -0.52
C ILE A 143 -22.25 -20.24 -1.89
N PRO A 144 -21.18 -20.05 -2.71
CA PRO A 144 -21.08 -20.76 -3.98
C PRO A 144 -21.11 -22.27 -3.78
N GLU A 145 -21.90 -22.99 -4.55
CA GLU A 145 -21.88 -24.45 -4.51
C GLU A 145 -20.49 -24.94 -4.92
N SER A 146 -19.85 -25.72 -4.04
CA SER A 146 -18.62 -26.41 -4.41
C SER A 146 -18.95 -27.47 -5.44
N LYS A 147 -18.40 -27.35 -6.66
CA LYS A 147 -18.51 -28.42 -7.65
C LYS A 147 -17.86 -29.68 -7.08
N PRO A 148 -18.55 -30.84 -7.11
CA PRO A 148 -17.91 -32.06 -6.67
C PRO A 148 -16.65 -32.30 -7.51
N LYS A 149 -15.54 -32.60 -6.84
CA LYS A 149 -14.32 -33.02 -7.52
C LYS A 149 -14.56 -34.42 -8.07
N ASP A 150 -14.59 -34.52 -9.39
CA ASP A 150 -14.57 -35.80 -10.06
C ASP A 150 -13.19 -36.48 -9.88
#